data_b1b85e00efeae84fec69c884b56b548e
#
_entry.id   b1b85e00efeae84fec69c884b56b548e
#
_cell.length_a   1.000
_cell.length_b   1.000
_cell.length_c   1.000
_cell.angle_alpha   90.00
_cell.angle_beta   90.00
_cell.angle_gamma   90.00
#
_symmetry.space_group_name_H-M   'P 1'
#
loop_
_entity.id
_entity.type
_entity.pdbx_description
1 polymer ?
#
loop_
_entity_poly.entity_id
_entity_poly.type
_entity_poly.pdbx_seq_one_letter_code
_entity_poly.pdbx_strand_id
1 'polypeptide(L)'
;MKQNHIIKITSILFFIFTFLGCSKGGGEDEVKGYLQEESNIPDYDNDPIYSKANPKNLPTYWDIFVESAALYGVDLSEITDVEFISEDLSGNTAGRAIGSCHDYVKIQVDETTFRNLTTGEQIFLMYHELGHDVFNASHDGGGLMAPNVRSIEYTLFQREVEDFFTGVDYIEWTDEECEYIRELLKTETQ
;
A
#
# COMPACT_ATOMS: atom_id res chain seq x y z
N MET A 1 47.42 -30.55 -2.74
CA MET A 1 46.68 -31.43 -1.79
C MET A 1 45.24 -31.46 -2.24
N LYS A 2 44.77 -32.63 -2.74
CA LYS A 2 43.37 -32.84 -3.19
C LYS A 2 42.56 -33.38 -2.01
N GLN A 3 41.49 -32.73 -1.64
CA GLN A 3 40.54 -33.24 -0.65
C GLN A 3 39.28 -33.69 -1.37
N ASN A 4 39.06 -35.02 -1.32
CA ASN A 4 37.85 -35.67 -1.88
C ASN A 4 36.72 -35.56 -0.86
N HIS A 5 35.58 -34.96 -1.25
CA HIS A 5 34.35 -35.05 -0.48
C HIS A 5 33.50 -36.23 -0.97
N ILE A 6 33.31 -37.16 -0.06
CA ILE A 6 32.49 -38.36 -0.22
C ILE A 6 31.00 -37.97 -0.10
N ILE A 7 30.24 -38.23 -1.15
CA ILE A 7 28.79 -38.08 -1.16
C ILE A 7 28.17 -39.32 -0.51
N LYS A 8 27.51 -39.12 0.62
CA LYS A 8 26.67 -40.17 1.26
C LYS A 8 25.28 -40.12 0.65
N ILE A 9 24.93 -41.18 -0.09
CA ILE A 9 23.60 -41.44 -0.60
C ILE A 9 22.81 -42.11 0.53
N THR A 10 21.76 -41.40 1.01
CA THR A 10 20.82 -41.94 2.00
C THR A 10 19.61 -42.49 1.26
N SER A 11 19.42 -43.76 1.40
CA SER A 11 18.33 -44.56 0.81
C SER A 11 17.01 -44.18 1.45
N ILE A 12 16.03 -43.73 0.65
CA ILE A 12 14.64 -43.47 1.08
C ILE A 12 13.82 -44.73 0.86
N LEU A 13 13.36 -45.31 1.95
CA LEU A 13 12.49 -46.47 1.99
C LEU A 13 11.05 -46.03 1.65
N PHE A 14 10.50 -46.57 0.56
CA PHE A 14 9.11 -46.41 0.15
C PHE A 14 8.22 -47.33 0.98
N PHE A 15 7.36 -46.77 1.83
CA PHE A 15 6.29 -47.53 2.46
C PHE A 15 5.01 -47.43 1.62
N ILE A 16 4.65 -48.51 0.96
CA ILE A 16 3.36 -48.66 0.29
C ILE A 16 2.36 -49.16 1.34
N PHE A 17 1.39 -48.34 1.70
CA PHE A 17 0.22 -48.78 2.44
C PHE A 17 -0.95 -49.03 1.47
N THR A 18 -1.24 -50.29 1.27
CA THR A 18 -2.48 -50.74 0.60
C THR A 18 -3.57 -50.87 1.67
N PHE A 19 -4.58 -50.01 1.59
CA PHE A 19 -5.85 -50.25 2.30
C PHE A 19 -6.93 -50.70 1.31
N LEU A 20 -7.21 -51.99 1.33
CA LEU A 20 -8.50 -52.53 0.90
C LEU A 20 -9.43 -52.59 2.10
N GLY A 21 -10.55 -51.87 2.02
CA GLY A 21 -11.58 -51.96 3.04
C GLY A 21 -12.89 -51.41 2.47
N CYS A 22 -13.64 -52.27 1.77
CA CYS A 22 -15.03 -52.03 1.41
C CYS A 22 -15.89 -52.36 2.60
N SER A 23 -16.66 -51.40 3.14
CA SER A 23 -17.78 -51.65 4.02
C SER A 23 -18.97 -50.78 3.63
N LYS A 24 -20.05 -51.45 3.27
CA LYS A 24 -21.35 -50.91 2.98
C LYS A 24 -22.08 -50.73 4.27
N GLY A 25 -22.44 -49.53 4.64
CA GLY A 25 -23.29 -49.21 5.79
C GLY A 25 -24.04 -47.91 5.53
N GLY A 26 -25.35 -48.02 5.27
CA GLY A 26 -26.20 -46.85 5.14
C GLY A 26 -26.40 -46.21 6.53
N GLY A 27 -26.21 -44.91 6.58
CA GLY A 27 -26.56 -44.04 7.66
C GLY A 27 -26.78 -42.65 7.04
N GLU A 28 -27.98 -42.13 7.19
CA GLU A 28 -28.29 -40.73 6.94
C GLU A 28 -27.53 -39.91 7.96
N ASP A 29 -26.24 -39.61 7.68
CA ASP A 29 -25.49 -38.67 8.46
C ASP A 29 -25.79 -37.27 7.93
N GLU A 30 -26.44 -36.47 8.80
CA GLU A 30 -26.50 -35.01 8.72
C GLU A 30 -25.20 -34.50 8.12
N VAL A 31 -25.30 -33.89 6.96
CA VAL A 31 -24.29 -32.99 6.43
C VAL A 31 -24.28 -31.79 7.39
N LYS A 32 -23.59 -31.92 8.52
CA LYS A 32 -23.17 -30.77 9.27
C LYS A 32 -22.36 -29.91 8.31
N GLY A 33 -23.03 -28.84 7.89
CA GLY A 33 -22.39 -27.82 7.09
C GLY A 33 -21.04 -27.52 7.73
N TYR A 34 -19.99 -27.79 7.00
CA TYR A 34 -18.73 -27.14 7.26
C TYR A 34 -19.09 -25.66 7.18
N LEU A 35 -19.25 -25.05 8.36
CA LEU A 35 -19.16 -23.62 8.46
C LEU A 35 -17.84 -23.31 7.76
N GLN A 36 -17.93 -22.72 6.59
CA GLN A 36 -16.81 -22.04 6.01
C GLN A 36 -16.36 -21.09 7.12
N GLU A 37 -15.25 -21.40 7.78
CA GLU A 37 -14.45 -20.35 8.36
C GLU A 37 -14.28 -19.41 7.19
N GLU A 38 -14.98 -18.29 7.21
CA GLU A 38 -14.67 -17.16 6.33
C GLU A 38 -13.17 -17.01 6.52
N SER A 39 -12.43 -17.41 5.52
CA SER A 39 -10.99 -17.29 5.54
C SER A 39 -10.77 -15.78 5.73
N ASN A 40 -10.28 -15.41 6.89
CA ASN A 40 -9.91 -14.05 7.23
C ASN A 40 -8.64 -13.73 6.43
N ILE A 41 -8.78 -13.80 5.09
CA ILE A 41 -7.72 -13.39 4.17
C ILE A 41 -7.66 -11.87 4.34
N PRO A 42 -6.54 -11.34 4.80
CA PRO A 42 -6.39 -9.91 4.93
C PRO A 42 -6.62 -9.22 3.58
N ASP A 43 -7.43 -8.18 3.58
CA ASP A 43 -7.70 -7.31 2.44
C ASP A 43 -7.78 -5.85 2.92
N TYR A 44 -8.03 -4.92 2.00
CA TYR A 44 -8.12 -3.50 2.34
C TYR A 44 -9.27 -3.19 3.32
N ASP A 45 -10.37 -3.95 3.28
CA ASP A 45 -11.57 -3.66 4.06
C ASP A 45 -11.48 -4.20 5.50
N ASN A 46 -10.66 -5.24 5.74
CA ASN A 46 -10.49 -5.83 7.06
C ASN A 46 -9.11 -5.57 7.70
N ASP A 47 -8.22 -4.87 7.00
CA ASP A 47 -6.97 -4.39 7.56
C ASP A 47 -7.22 -3.25 8.57
N PRO A 48 -6.63 -3.26 9.78
CA PRO A 48 -6.90 -2.26 10.81
C PRO A 48 -6.48 -0.82 10.42
N ILE A 49 -5.57 -0.66 9.47
CA ILE A 49 -5.13 0.63 8.94
C ILE A 49 -5.98 1.02 7.73
N TYR A 50 -6.01 0.18 6.71
CA TYR A 50 -6.62 0.52 5.41
C TYR A 50 -8.14 0.56 5.42
N SER A 51 -8.81 -0.16 6.32
CA SER A 51 -10.26 -0.08 6.50
C SER A 51 -10.78 1.30 6.94
N LYS A 52 -9.87 2.21 7.33
CA LYS A 52 -10.19 3.60 7.66
C LYS A 52 -10.35 4.48 6.41
N ALA A 53 -9.99 4.00 5.22
CA ALA A 53 -10.09 4.74 3.97
C ALA A 53 -11.52 5.22 3.73
N ASN A 54 -11.66 6.52 3.48
CA ASN A 54 -12.97 7.13 3.27
C ASN A 54 -12.90 8.22 2.21
N PRO A 55 -13.38 7.97 0.99
CA PRO A 55 -13.31 8.94 -0.11
C PRO A 55 -14.16 10.21 0.11
N LYS A 56 -14.96 10.24 1.18
CA LYS A 56 -15.71 11.45 1.59
C LYS A 56 -15.01 12.24 2.68
N ASN A 57 -13.89 11.70 3.20
CA ASN A 57 -13.08 12.33 4.25
C ASN A 57 -11.60 12.13 3.91
N LEU A 58 -11.08 12.93 2.99
CA LEU A 58 -9.71 12.79 2.46
C LEU A 58 -8.60 12.79 3.53
N PRO A 59 -8.70 13.58 4.62
CA PRO A 59 -7.72 13.50 5.71
C PRO A 59 -7.48 12.10 6.28
N THR A 60 -8.42 11.17 6.19
CA THR A 60 -8.21 9.78 6.65
C THR A 60 -7.07 9.08 5.91
N TYR A 61 -6.77 9.47 4.67
CA TYR A 61 -5.66 8.90 3.91
C TYR A 61 -4.29 9.36 4.44
N TRP A 62 -4.21 10.56 4.99
CA TRP A 62 -3.03 11.00 5.74
C TRP A 62 -2.82 10.16 6.99
N ASP A 63 -3.87 9.94 7.78
CA ASP A 63 -3.80 9.11 8.98
C ASP A 63 -3.32 7.69 8.65
N ILE A 64 -3.86 7.08 7.58
CA ILE A 64 -3.46 5.77 7.08
C ILE A 64 -1.98 5.77 6.68
N PHE A 65 -1.52 6.78 5.96
CA PHE A 65 -0.14 6.90 5.49
C PHE A 65 0.84 7.01 6.67
N VAL A 66 0.54 7.87 7.64
CA VAL A 66 1.35 8.07 8.87
C VAL A 66 1.42 6.78 9.69
N GLU A 67 0.28 6.11 9.91
CA GLU A 67 0.28 4.83 10.63
C GLU A 67 1.12 3.76 9.92
N SER A 68 1.03 3.68 8.59
CA SER A 68 1.86 2.75 7.82
C SER A 68 3.34 3.10 7.90
N ALA A 69 3.70 4.37 7.76
CA ALA A 69 5.09 4.84 7.88
C ALA A 69 5.70 4.46 9.24
N ALA A 70 4.92 4.64 10.31
CA ALA A 70 5.33 4.29 11.67
C ALA A 70 5.64 2.80 11.86
N LEU A 71 4.98 1.89 11.14
CA LEU A 71 5.28 0.44 11.18
C LEU A 71 6.71 0.14 10.71
N TYR A 72 7.27 0.98 9.85
CA TYR A 72 8.61 0.84 9.29
C TYR A 72 9.64 1.81 9.92
N GLY A 73 9.24 2.48 11.02
CA GLY A 73 10.12 3.35 11.79
C GLY A 73 10.28 4.75 11.19
N VAL A 74 9.44 5.14 10.24
CA VAL A 74 9.41 6.49 9.68
C VAL A 74 8.46 7.35 10.53
N ASP A 75 9.00 8.41 11.13
CA ASP A 75 8.24 9.35 11.96
C ASP A 75 7.87 10.60 11.14
N LEU A 76 6.58 10.80 10.94
CA LEU A 76 6.02 11.94 10.22
C LEU A 76 5.28 12.91 11.15
N SER A 77 5.50 12.83 12.46
CA SER A 77 4.79 13.63 13.48
C SER A 77 5.06 15.13 13.40
N GLU A 78 6.18 15.54 12.82
CA GLU A 78 6.54 16.94 12.63
C GLU A 78 5.75 17.60 11.48
N ILE A 79 5.15 16.82 10.58
CA ILE A 79 4.33 17.32 9.48
C ILE A 79 2.92 17.60 10.02
N THR A 80 2.62 18.86 10.26
CA THR A 80 1.35 19.29 10.86
C THR A 80 0.45 20.07 9.90
N ASP A 81 0.98 20.59 8.81
CA ASP A 81 0.23 21.33 7.79
C ASP A 81 -0.06 20.42 6.59
N VAL A 82 -1.25 19.83 6.60
CA VAL A 82 -1.70 18.87 5.57
C VAL A 82 -3.02 19.33 4.99
N GLU A 83 -3.06 19.62 3.70
CA GLU A 83 -4.23 20.11 2.99
C GLU A 83 -4.62 19.18 1.83
N PHE A 84 -5.89 18.80 1.78
CA PHE A 84 -6.51 18.13 0.62
C PHE A 84 -7.48 19.10 -0.05
N ILE A 85 -7.26 19.36 -1.34
CA ILE A 85 -8.06 20.31 -2.13
C ILE A 85 -8.90 19.53 -3.14
N SER A 86 -10.22 19.73 -3.06
CA SER A 86 -11.13 19.26 -4.09
C SER A 86 -11.04 20.17 -5.30
N GLU A 87 -10.66 19.65 -6.45
CA GLU A 87 -10.51 20.41 -7.71
C GLU A 87 -10.86 19.53 -8.92
N ASP A 88 -11.38 20.18 -9.95
CA ASP A 88 -11.67 19.54 -11.24
C ASP A 88 -10.37 19.40 -12.03
N LEU A 89 -9.77 18.21 -12.01
CA LEU A 89 -8.51 17.93 -12.70
C LEU A 89 -8.74 17.51 -14.15
N SER A 90 -7.86 17.90 -15.05
CA SER A 90 -8.02 17.62 -16.47
C SER A 90 -7.81 16.14 -16.82
N GLY A 91 -8.56 15.63 -17.76
CA GLY A 91 -8.44 14.26 -18.27
C GLY A 91 -8.93 13.19 -17.28
N ASN A 92 -8.12 12.19 -17.01
CA ASN A 92 -8.43 11.10 -16.07
C ASN A 92 -7.59 11.19 -14.78
N THR A 93 -7.07 12.38 -14.47
CA THR A 93 -6.26 12.60 -13.28
C THR A 93 -7.17 12.60 -12.05
N ALA A 94 -6.94 11.68 -11.13
CA ALA A 94 -7.75 11.56 -9.93
C ALA A 94 -7.12 12.27 -8.71
N GLY A 95 -5.79 12.50 -8.74
CA GLY A 95 -5.05 13.22 -7.71
C GLY A 95 -3.74 13.77 -8.23
N ARG A 96 -3.17 14.71 -7.49
CA ARG A 96 -1.87 15.32 -7.79
C ARG A 96 -1.25 15.95 -6.53
N ALA A 97 0.00 15.64 -6.26
CA ALA A 97 0.80 16.36 -5.28
C ALA A 97 1.17 17.75 -5.82
N ILE A 98 1.01 18.78 -5.00
CA ILE A 98 1.35 20.17 -5.34
C ILE A 98 2.10 20.89 -4.22
N GLY A 99 2.28 20.23 -3.07
CA GLY A 99 3.22 20.62 -2.04
C GLY A 99 4.59 20.06 -2.34
N SER A 100 5.58 20.41 -1.56
CA SER A 100 6.90 19.82 -1.66
C SER A 100 7.82 20.33 -0.54
N CYS A 101 7.29 20.46 0.64
CA CYS A 101 8.08 20.80 1.80
C CYS A 101 7.77 19.83 2.93
N HIS A 102 8.77 19.43 3.66
CA HIS A 102 8.67 18.48 4.76
C HIS A 102 7.69 18.90 5.88
N ASP A 103 7.30 20.17 5.94
CA ASP A 103 6.36 20.73 6.91
C ASP A 103 4.98 21.09 6.33
N TYR A 104 4.78 20.85 5.01
CA TYR A 104 3.57 21.23 4.30
C TYR A 104 3.24 20.24 3.20
N VAL A 105 2.14 19.52 3.37
CA VAL A 105 1.63 18.56 2.42
C VAL A 105 0.37 19.08 1.75
N LYS A 106 0.34 19.08 0.42
CA LYS A 106 -0.82 19.57 -0.32
C LYS A 106 -1.15 18.68 -1.50
N ILE A 107 -2.31 18.03 -1.42
CA ILE A 107 -2.80 17.10 -2.45
C ILE A 107 -4.09 17.64 -3.08
N GLN A 108 -4.09 17.83 -4.39
CA GLN A 108 -5.31 18.07 -5.17
C GLN A 108 -5.98 16.75 -5.52
N VAL A 109 -7.31 16.70 -5.41
CA VAL A 109 -8.08 15.50 -5.70
C VAL A 109 -9.31 15.86 -6.54
N ASP A 110 -9.44 15.23 -7.72
CA ASP A 110 -10.71 15.20 -8.44
C ASP A 110 -11.64 14.21 -7.75
N GLU A 111 -12.54 14.73 -6.92
CA GLU A 111 -13.41 13.88 -6.10
C GLU A 111 -14.31 12.96 -6.92
N THR A 112 -14.71 13.37 -8.13
CA THR A 112 -15.56 12.54 -8.99
C THR A 112 -14.80 11.35 -9.51
N THR A 113 -13.61 11.57 -10.05
CA THR A 113 -12.73 10.51 -10.56
C THR A 113 -12.25 9.61 -9.41
N PHE A 114 -11.83 10.21 -8.29
CA PHE A 114 -11.32 9.49 -7.11
C PHE A 114 -12.36 8.55 -6.49
N ARG A 115 -13.61 8.99 -6.34
CA ARG A 115 -14.69 8.16 -5.76
C ARG A 115 -15.10 6.98 -6.65
N ASN A 116 -14.76 7.02 -7.93
CA ASN A 116 -15.01 5.92 -8.87
C ASN A 116 -13.91 4.84 -8.82
N LEU A 117 -12.80 5.10 -8.14
CA LEU A 117 -11.74 4.11 -7.89
C LEU A 117 -12.19 3.12 -6.81
N THR A 118 -11.67 1.90 -6.88
CA THR A 118 -11.79 0.92 -5.79
C THR A 118 -11.02 1.39 -4.55
N THR A 119 -11.32 0.86 -3.36
CA THR A 119 -10.59 1.19 -2.12
C THR A 119 -9.07 1.03 -2.29
N GLY A 120 -8.62 -0.08 -2.89
CA GLY A 120 -7.19 -0.31 -3.14
C GLY A 120 -6.57 0.72 -4.09
N GLU A 121 -7.27 1.13 -5.16
CA GLU A 121 -6.80 2.16 -6.09
C GLU A 121 -6.76 3.55 -5.44
N GLN A 122 -7.72 3.87 -4.58
CA GLN A 122 -7.73 5.11 -3.80
C GLN A 122 -6.53 5.18 -2.85
N ILE A 123 -6.27 4.11 -2.10
CA ILE A 123 -5.14 4.02 -1.19
C ILE A 123 -3.83 4.09 -1.99
N PHE A 124 -3.70 3.34 -3.09
CA PHE A 124 -2.52 3.39 -3.95
C PHE A 124 -2.25 4.82 -4.44
N LEU A 125 -3.25 5.50 -4.99
CA LEU A 125 -3.12 6.87 -5.47
C LEU A 125 -2.64 7.80 -4.34
N MET A 126 -3.26 7.74 -3.17
CA MET A 126 -2.87 8.61 -2.07
C MET A 126 -1.45 8.35 -1.58
N TYR A 127 -1.01 7.08 -1.53
CA TYR A 127 0.37 6.76 -1.20
C TYR A 127 1.36 7.27 -2.25
N HIS A 128 0.97 7.21 -3.52
CA HIS A 128 1.75 7.74 -4.62
C HIS A 128 1.94 9.26 -4.51
N GLU A 129 0.84 10.00 -4.35
CA GLU A 129 0.89 11.46 -4.25
C GLU A 129 1.60 11.93 -2.97
N LEU A 130 1.34 11.26 -1.84
CA LEU A 130 2.05 11.55 -0.59
C LEU A 130 3.53 11.15 -0.67
N GLY A 131 3.87 10.14 -1.43
CA GLY A 131 5.25 9.76 -1.73
C GLY A 131 6.00 10.87 -2.47
N HIS A 132 5.35 11.51 -3.43
CA HIS A 132 5.91 12.69 -4.11
C HIS A 132 6.06 13.87 -3.16
N ASP A 133 5.02 14.17 -2.39
CA ASP A 133 4.96 15.36 -1.59
C ASP A 133 5.90 15.29 -0.37
N VAL A 134 5.81 14.21 0.41
CA VAL A 134 6.55 14.04 1.66
C VAL A 134 8.02 13.68 1.42
N PHE A 135 8.29 12.81 0.44
CA PHE A 135 9.61 12.22 0.24
C PHE A 135 10.30 12.70 -1.04
N ASN A 136 9.67 13.56 -1.82
CA ASN A 136 10.16 13.97 -3.15
C ASN A 136 10.52 12.75 -4.03
N ALA A 137 9.82 11.64 -3.84
CA ALA A 137 10.07 10.41 -4.56
C ALA A 137 9.75 10.58 -6.05
N SER A 138 10.64 10.11 -6.92
CA SER A 138 10.42 10.13 -8.37
C SER A 138 9.73 8.85 -8.86
N HIS A 139 9.23 8.87 -10.09
CA HIS A 139 8.64 7.67 -10.73
C HIS A 139 9.67 6.57 -11.06
N ASP A 140 10.95 6.84 -10.93
CA ASP A 140 12.03 5.95 -11.41
C ASP A 140 12.10 4.63 -10.62
N GLY A 141 11.58 4.61 -9.38
CA GLY A 141 11.60 3.43 -8.51
C GLY A 141 10.55 2.37 -8.86
N GLY A 142 9.52 2.70 -9.66
CA GLY A 142 8.37 1.82 -9.83
C GLY A 142 7.60 1.56 -8.53
N GLY A 143 7.01 0.38 -8.36
CA GLY A 143 6.25 0.06 -7.16
C GLY A 143 5.13 1.05 -6.87
N LEU A 144 5.06 1.58 -5.66
CA LEU A 144 4.13 2.66 -5.29
C LEU A 144 4.32 3.92 -6.12
N MET A 145 5.54 4.19 -6.57
CA MET A 145 5.86 5.36 -7.39
C MET A 145 5.68 5.10 -8.90
N ALA A 146 4.99 4.02 -9.30
CA ALA A 146 4.66 3.81 -10.72
C ALA A 146 3.72 4.92 -11.23
N PRO A 147 3.94 5.45 -12.46
CA PRO A 147 3.29 6.68 -12.93
C PRO A 147 1.79 6.57 -13.24
N ASN A 148 1.18 5.43 -12.97
CA ASN A 148 -0.25 5.23 -13.21
C ASN A 148 -0.88 4.52 -12.01
N VAL A 149 -2.04 5.01 -11.59
CA VAL A 149 -2.91 4.29 -10.65
C VAL A 149 -3.26 2.93 -11.23
N ARG A 150 -3.14 1.92 -10.41
CA ARG A 150 -3.45 0.54 -10.79
C ARG A 150 -4.20 -0.17 -9.69
N SER A 151 -5.04 -1.08 -10.10
CA SER A 151 -5.56 -2.07 -9.17
C SER A 151 -4.41 -2.99 -8.76
N ILE A 152 -4.20 -3.12 -7.47
CA ILE A 152 -3.13 -3.93 -6.91
C ILE A 152 -3.70 -4.86 -5.84
N GLU A 153 -3.25 -6.11 -5.87
CA GLU A 153 -3.64 -7.09 -4.87
C GLU A 153 -3.05 -6.69 -3.50
N TYR A 154 -3.83 -6.86 -2.43
CA TYR A 154 -3.51 -6.37 -1.09
C TYR A 154 -2.12 -6.80 -0.60
N THR A 155 -1.76 -8.08 -0.75
CA THR A 155 -0.46 -8.59 -0.29
C THR A 155 0.72 -8.00 -1.07
N LEU A 156 0.52 -7.72 -2.37
CA LEU A 156 1.53 -7.06 -3.19
C LEU A 156 1.65 -5.59 -2.78
N PHE A 157 0.54 -4.91 -2.51
CA PHE A 157 0.53 -3.54 -2.03
C PHE A 157 1.30 -3.39 -0.72
N GLN A 158 1.07 -4.30 0.26
CA GLN A 158 1.81 -4.27 1.51
C GLN A 158 3.32 -4.39 1.33
N ARG A 159 3.77 -5.26 0.41
CA ARG A 159 5.21 -5.35 0.09
C ARG A 159 5.74 -4.08 -0.56
N GLU A 160 4.99 -3.46 -1.45
CA GLU A 160 5.41 -2.19 -2.05
C GLU A 160 5.46 -1.05 -1.03
N VAL A 161 4.58 -1.06 -0.03
CA VAL A 161 4.61 -0.12 1.10
C VAL A 161 5.85 -0.35 1.97
N GLU A 162 6.17 -1.61 2.29
CA GLU A 162 7.38 -1.98 3.01
C GLU A 162 8.64 -1.55 2.25
N ASP A 163 8.72 -1.93 0.96
CA ASP A 163 9.87 -1.58 0.10
C ASP A 163 10.04 -0.05 0.01
N PHE A 164 8.93 0.69 -0.07
CA PHE A 164 8.95 2.14 -0.13
C PHE A 164 9.51 2.74 1.16
N PHE A 165 8.88 2.49 2.31
CA PHE A 165 9.28 3.12 3.57
C PHE A 165 10.65 2.65 4.10
N THR A 166 11.10 1.46 3.72
CA THR A 166 12.45 0.97 4.10
C THR A 166 13.54 1.42 3.13
N GLY A 167 13.18 1.80 1.90
CA GLY A 167 14.12 2.18 0.85
C GLY A 167 14.14 3.67 0.50
N VAL A 168 13.16 4.44 0.98
CA VAL A 168 13.10 5.88 0.67
C VAL A 168 14.07 6.65 1.56
N ASP A 169 14.88 7.48 0.92
CA ASP A 169 15.69 8.46 1.63
C ASP A 169 14.83 9.71 1.86
N TYR A 170 14.68 10.10 3.12
CA TYR A 170 14.01 11.36 3.46
C TYR A 170 14.93 12.52 3.06
N ILE A 171 14.48 13.34 2.11
CA ILE A 171 15.19 14.54 1.69
C ILE A 171 14.67 15.71 2.50
N GLU A 172 15.49 16.22 3.41
CA GLU A 172 15.20 17.48 4.08
C GLU A 172 15.34 18.64 3.08
N TRP A 173 14.22 19.29 2.81
CA TRP A 173 14.22 20.55 2.08
C TRP A 173 14.78 21.67 2.93
N THR A 174 15.57 22.55 2.34
CA THR A 174 16.00 23.76 3.05
C THR A 174 14.85 24.75 3.19
N ASP A 175 14.90 25.59 4.22
CA ASP A 175 13.89 26.65 4.40
C ASP A 175 13.77 27.55 3.16
N GLU A 176 14.88 27.81 2.46
CA GLU A 176 14.90 28.61 1.21
C GLU A 176 14.16 27.92 0.07
N GLU A 177 14.31 26.60 -0.08
CA GLU A 177 13.59 25.81 -1.09
C GLU A 177 12.10 25.76 -0.77
N CYS A 178 11.74 25.56 0.46
CA CYS A 178 10.36 25.59 0.92
C CYS A 178 9.70 26.95 0.71
N GLU A 179 10.40 28.04 1.02
CA GLU A 179 9.87 29.40 0.80
C GLU A 179 9.68 29.66 -0.70
N TYR A 180 10.62 29.26 -1.55
CA TYR A 180 10.52 29.40 -3.01
C TYR A 180 9.29 28.68 -3.57
N ILE A 181 9.02 27.46 -3.12
CA ILE A 181 7.85 26.67 -3.57
C ILE A 181 6.55 27.33 -3.10
N ARG A 182 6.48 27.77 -1.85
CA ARG A 182 5.32 28.51 -1.34
C ARG A 182 5.03 29.79 -2.13
N GLU A 183 6.05 30.50 -2.58
CA GLU A 183 5.87 31.69 -3.43
C GLU A 183 5.36 31.33 -4.83
N LEU A 184 5.85 30.22 -5.42
CA LEU A 184 5.33 29.73 -6.71
C LEU A 184 3.84 29.37 -6.62
N LEU A 185 3.45 28.65 -5.58
CA LEU A 185 2.05 28.25 -5.39
C LEU A 185 1.11 29.46 -5.20
N LYS A 186 1.57 30.55 -4.57
CA LYS A 186 0.78 31.79 -4.46
C LYS A 186 0.53 32.48 -5.79
N THR A 187 1.46 32.35 -6.74
CA THR A 187 1.33 32.99 -8.07
C THR A 187 0.41 32.23 -8.99
N GLU A 188 0.22 30.93 -8.80
CA GLU A 188 -0.67 30.09 -9.61
C GLU A 188 -2.14 30.21 -9.17
N THR A 189 -2.41 30.72 -7.97
CA THR A 189 -3.78 30.88 -7.43
C THR A 189 -4.38 32.26 -7.66
N GLN A 190 -3.73 33.15 -8.43
CA GLN A 190 -4.23 34.47 -8.84
C GLN A 190 -4.61 34.47 -10.32
#